data_a6072f6625545c50921f07989d1db368
#
_entry.id   a6072f6625545c50921f07989d1db368
#
_cell.length_a   1.000
_cell.length_b   1.000
_cell.length_c   1.000
_cell.angle_alpha   90.00
_cell.angle_beta   90.00
_cell.angle_gamma   90.00
#
_symmetry.space_group_name_H-M   'P 1'
#
loop_
_entity.id
_entity.type
_entity.pdbx_description
1 polymer ?
#
loop_
_entity_poly.entity_id
_entity_poly.type
_entity_poly.pdbx_seq_one_letter_code
_entity_poly.pdbx_strand_id
1 'polypeptide(L)'
;MSEEKHVVEHEQQKKEKTKKQYKPFWIVMSFIILIVVLLLPAPSSLPIMAKAVLAILAFAVIMWVTEAVSYPVSATLIIGLMILLLGFSPVQNLGEKLGNPKSGSAVLAGSDLLGTNHALTLAFSGFATSAVALLVLSIVGNKTRNIVIGAIIVSIVLAFFVPSATARAGAVVPILLGMIAAFKVSKDSKLASLLIITSVQAVSIWNIGIKTAEAQNIVAINFINHQLGFDVSWGEWFLYAAPWSIVMSIALYFIMIKVMPPEINTIEGGKDLIKEELHKLGPVSAREWRLIVISMLLLLFWSTEKVLHPIDSASITIIALGVMLMPKIGVMTWKHVENKIPWGTIIVFGVGISLGNVLLKTGAAQWLSDQTFGVLGLKHLPIIATIALITLFNILIHLGFASATSLSSALIPVFISLTSTLHLGDQSIGFVLIQQFVISFGFLLPVSAPQNMLAYGTGTFTVKDFLKAGIPLTIVGYILVIVFSMTYWKWLGLL
;
A
#
# COMPACT_ATOMS: atom_id res chain seq x y z
N MET A 1 -27.27 47.33 13.26
CA MET A 1 -25.95 46.82 12.75
C MET A 1 -25.51 45.50 13.36
N SER A 2 -25.77 45.14 14.61
CA SER A 2 -25.44 43.82 15.18
C SER A 2 -26.48 42.75 14.83
N GLU A 3 -27.76 43.09 14.83
CA GLU A 3 -28.84 42.16 14.48
C GLU A 3 -28.89 41.78 12.98
N GLU A 4 -28.59 42.72 12.09
CA GLU A 4 -28.49 42.45 10.67
C GLU A 4 -27.30 41.47 10.33
N LYS A 5 -26.19 41.59 11.04
CA LYS A 5 -25.07 40.64 10.87
C LYS A 5 -25.45 39.22 11.33
N HIS A 6 -26.17 39.10 12.45
CA HIS A 6 -26.66 37.81 12.94
C HIS A 6 -27.67 37.16 12.01
N VAL A 7 -28.55 37.93 11.39
CA VAL A 7 -29.54 37.43 10.43
C VAL A 7 -28.85 36.98 9.15
N VAL A 8 -27.86 37.73 8.65
CA VAL A 8 -27.08 37.36 7.45
C VAL A 8 -26.23 36.12 7.69
N GLU A 9 -25.59 35.98 8.85
CA GLU A 9 -24.84 34.78 9.21
C GLU A 9 -25.75 33.57 9.39
N HIS A 10 -26.96 33.74 9.98
CA HIS A 10 -27.95 32.67 10.11
C HIS A 10 -28.53 32.25 8.77
N GLU A 11 -28.77 33.17 7.85
CA GLU A 11 -29.21 32.87 6.47
C GLU A 11 -28.09 32.22 5.65
N GLN A 12 -26.84 32.64 5.81
CA GLN A 12 -25.69 31.99 5.18
C GLN A 12 -25.46 30.59 5.72
N GLN A 13 -25.57 30.36 7.03
CA GLN A 13 -25.49 29.02 7.64
C GLN A 13 -26.67 28.15 7.24
N LYS A 14 -27.88 28.71 7.05
CA LYS A 14 -29.06 28.00 6.57
C LYS A 14 -28.93 27.64 5.09
N LYS A 15 -28.37 28.54 4.25
CA LYS A 15 -28.03 28.25 2.84
C LYS A 15 -26.89 27.24 2.70
N GLU A 16 -25.87 27.27 3.57
CA GLU A 16 -24.85 26.24 3.60
C GLU A 16 -25.33 24.87 4.09
N LYS A 17 -26.27 24.84 5.07
CA LYS A 17 -26.93 23.61 5.50
C LYS A 17 -27.81 23.01 4.40
N THR A 18 -28.45 23.85 3.59
CA THR A 18 -29.31 23.39 2.47
C THR A 18 -28.48 22.89 1.27
N LYS A 19 -27.23 23.38 1.10
CA LYS A 19 -26.32 22.91 0.06
C LYS A 19 -25.68 21.54 0.33
N LYS A 20 -25.87 20.97 1.52
CA LYS A 20 -25.27 19.69 1.94
C LYS A 20 -26.16 18.46 1.73
N GLN A 21 -27.32 18.59 1.11
CA GLN A 21 -28.23 17.46 0.92
C GLN A 21 -27.90 16.76 -0.40
N TYR A 22 -27.19 15.57 -0.33
CA TYR A 22 -27.14 14.64 -1.47
C TYR A 22 -28.57 14.30 -1.87
N LYS A 23 -28.77 14.08 -3.16
CA LYS A 23 -30.10 13.86 -3.75
C LYS A 23 -30.29 12.36 -3.98
N PRO A 24 -30.71 11.56 -2.97
CA PRO A 24 -30.75 10.10 -3.04
C PRO A 24 -31.64 9.59 -4.18
N PHE A 25 -32.71 10.32 -4.49
CA PHE A 25 -33.57 10.00 -5.62
C PHE A 25 -32.81 9.93 -6.94
N TRP A 26 -31.96 10.91 -7.22
CA TRP A 26 -31.19 10.97 -8.47
C TRP A 26 -30.07 9.94 -8.53
N ILE A 27 -29.49 9.56 -7.39
CA ILE A 27 -28.53 8.46 -7.32
C ILE A 27 -29.22 7.15 -7.73
N VAL A 28 -30.37 6.84 -7.14
CA VAL A 28 -31.14 5.64 -7.49
C VAL A 28 -31.59 5.67 -8.94
N MET A 29 -32.10 6.81 -9.42
CA MET A 29 -32.49 6.98 -10.83
C MET A 29 -31.35 6.76 -11.81
N SER A 30 -30.14 7.21 -11.50
CA SER A 30 -28.99 6.98 -12.37
C SER A 30 -28.63 5.51 -12.49
N PHE A 31 -28.70 4.74 -11.40
CA PHE A 31 -28.53 3.28 -11.44
C PHE A 31 -29.68 2.56 -12.18
N ILE A 32 -30.94 2.99 -11.98
CA ILE A 32 -32.06 2.43 -12.72
C ILE A 32 -31.87 2.64 -14.22
N ILE A 33 -31.50 3.85 -14.65
CA ILE A 33 -31.31 4.15 -16.09
C ILE A 33 -30.10 3.36 -16.64
N LEU A 34 -29.00 3.21 -15.88
CA LEU A 34 -27.90 2.34 -16.25
C LEU A 34 -28.41 0.91 -16.56
N ILE A 35 -29.17 0.33 -15.64
CA ILE A 35 -29.72 -1.03 -15.78
C ILE A 35 -30.72 -1.11 -16.95
N VAL A 36 -31.59 -0.14 -17.09
CA VAL A 36 -32.57 -0.10 -18.19
C VAL A 36 -31.83 -0.07 -19.54
N VAL A 37 -30.83 0.79 -19.71
CA VAL A 37 -30.05 0.86 -20.95
C VAL A 37 -29.31 -0.46 -21.24
N LEU A 38 -28.79 -1.12 -20.19
CA LEU A 38 -28.15 -2.43 -20.34
C LEU A 38 -29.15 -3.54 -20.75
N LEU A 39 -30.38 -3.46 -20.32
CA LEU A 39 -31.43 -4.47 -20.63
C LEU A 39 -32.15 -4.21 -21.95
N LEU A 40 -32.19 -2.97 -22.46
CA LEU A 40 -32.85 -2.65 -23.73
C LEU A 40 -32.25 -3.48 -24.89
N PRO A 41 -33.08 -3.92 -25.85
CA PRO A 41 -32.56 -4.56 -27.05
C PRO A 41 -31.67 -3.58 -27.82
N ALA A 42 -30.51 -4.04 -28.26
CA ALA A 42 -29.59 -3.23 -29.07
C ALA A 42 -29.65 -3.62 -30.52
N PRO A 43 -29.54 -2.65 -31.47
CA PRO A 43 -29.38 -2.96 -32.88
C PRO A 43 -28.19 -3.91 -33.09
N SER A 44 -28.26 -4.81 -34.07
CA SER A 44 -27.20 -5.77 -34.39
C SER A 44 -25.87 -5.07 -34.77
N SER A 45 -25.95 -3.80 -35.18
CA SER A 45 -24.79 -2.95 -35.47
C SER A 45 -24.09 -2.37 -34.25
N LEU A 46 -24.69 -2.44 -33.03
CA LEU A 46 -24.12 -1.87 -31.81
C LEU A 46 -23.40 -2.97 -31.01
N PRO A 47 -22.07 -2.92 -30.89
CA PRO A 47 -21.32 -3.88 -30.07
C PRO A 47 -21.79 -3.85 -28.60
N ILE A 48 -21.80 -5.00 -27.92
CA ILE A 48 -22.20 -5.12 -26.52
C ILE A 48 -21.41 -4.15 -25.61
N MET A 49 -20.12 -3.97 -25.87
CA MET A 49 -19.28 -3.03 -25.13
C MET A 49 -19.69 -1.58 -25.37
N ALA A 50 -20.01 -1.20 -26.60
CA ALA A 50 -20.49 0.14 -26.91
C ALA A 50 -21.79 0.45 -26.18
N LYS A 51 -22.70 -0.52 -26.09
CA LYS A 51 -23.92 -0.42 -25.30
C LYS A 51 -23.62 -0.20 -23.81
N ALA A 52 -22.67 -0.95 -23.23
CA ALA A 52 -22.25 -0.75 -21.84
C ALA A 52 -21.67 0.65 -21.61
N VAL A 53 -20.86 1.16 -22.53
CA VAL A 53 -20.31 2.53 -22.45
C VAL A 53 -21.43 3.59 -22.53
N LEU A 54 -22.45 3.39 -23.39
CA LEU A 54 -23.61 4.29 -23.46
C LEU A 54 -24.44 4.25 -22.17
N ALA A 55 -24.59 3.09 -21.54
CA ALA A 55 -25.24 2.98 -20.25
C ALA A 55 -24.49 3.74 -19.14
N ILE A 56 -23.17 3.64 -19.12
CA ILE A 56 -22.30 4.38 -18.19
C ILE A 56 -22.38 5.88 -18.49
N LEU A 57 -22.42 6.29 -19.76
CA LEU A 57 -22.57 7.68 -20.16
C LEU A 57 -23.89 8.27 -19.67
N ALA A 58 -25.00 7.54 -19.82
CA ALA A 58 -26.30 7.97 -19.32
C ALA A 58 -26.29 8.12 -17.78
N PHE A 59 -25.68 7.17 -17.06
CA PHE A 59 -25.44 7.28 -15.62
C PHE A 59 -24.65 8.55 -15.28
N ALA A 60 -23.53 8.78 -15.96
CA ALA A 60 -22.64 9.92 -15.72
C ALA A 60 -23.35 11.26 -15.94
N VAL A 61 -24.11 11.39 -17.04
CA VAL A 61 -24.85 12.60 -17.38
C VAL A 61 -25.86 12.94 -16.28
N ILE A 62 -26.62 11.95 -15.78
CA ILE A 62 -27.59 12.17 -14.70
C ILE A 62 -26.88 12.62 -13.43
N MET A 63 -25.81 11.94 -13.05
CA MET A 63 -25.04 12.27 -11.86
C MET A 63 -24.47 13.69 -11.91
N TRP A 64 -24.01 14.13 -13.08
CA TRP A 64 -23.40 15.45 -13.28
C TRP A 64 -24.44 16.56 -13.39
N VAL A 65 -25.49 16.38 -14.19
CA VAL A 65 -26.56 17.38 -14.37
C VAL A 65 -27.33 17.62 -13.09
N THR A 66 -27.59 16.56 -12.32
CA THR A 66 -28.34 16.68 -11.05
C THR A 66 -27.47 17.08 -9.86
N GLU A 67 -26.16 17.03 -10.01
CA GLU A 67 -25.20 17.17 -8.89
C GLU A 67 -25.62 16.29 -7.70
N ALA A 68 -26.01 15.04 -7.99
CA ALA A 68 -26.50 14.10 -6.99
C ALA A 68 -25.45 13.77 -5.93
N VAL A 69 -24.20 13.77 -6.32
CA VAL A 69 -22.98 13.71 -5.48
C VAL A 69 -21.95 14.69 -6.02
N SER A 70 -20.87 14.93 -5.27
CA SER A 70 -19.77 15.77 -5.77
C SER A 70 -19.10 15.14 -7.00
N TYR A 71 -18.56 15.97 -7.89
CA TYR A 71 -17.90 15.54 -9.14
C TYR A 71 -16.83 14.46 -8.93
N PRO A 72 -15.93 14.55 -7.91
CA PRO A 72 -14.95 13.49 -7.68
C PRO A 72 -15.59 12.15 -7.29
N VAL A 73 -16.68 12.16 -6.53
CA VAL A 73 -17.40 10.93 -6.15
C VAL A 73 -18.05 10.31 -7.38
N SER A 74 -18.71 11.11 -8.22
CA SER A 74 -19.30 10.61 -9.47
C SER A 74 -18.23 10.07 -10.42
N ALA A 75 -17.08 10.74 -10.55
CA ALA A 75 -15.98 10.27 -11.37
C ALA A 75 -15.44 8.91 -10.90
N THR A 76 -15.24 8.73 -9.59
CA THR A 76 -14.81 7.44 -9.03
C THR A 76 -15.84 6.32 -9.26
N LEU A 77 -17.14 6.61 -9.12
CA LEU A 77 -18.20 5.66 -9.42
C LEU A 77 -18.24 5.28 -10.91
N ILE A 78 -18.08 6.27 -11.80
CA ILE A 78 -18.02 6.05 -13.26
C ILE A 78 -16.83 5.16 -13.61
N ILE A 79 -15.64 5.41 -13.07
CA ILE A 79 -14.47 4.56 -13.26
C ILE A 79 -14.75 3.13 -12.77
N GLY A 80 -15.32 2.98 -11.57
CA GLY A 80 -15.71 1.67 -11.03
C GLY A 80 -16.69 0.92 -11.95
N LEU A 81 -17.70 1.61 -12.49
CA LEU A 81 -18.65 1.03 -13.46
C LEU A 81 -17.98 0.66 -14.78
N MET A 82 -17.05 1.49 -15.29
CA MET A 82 -16.26 1.15 -16.47
C MET A 82 -15.48 -0.15 -16.27
N ILE A 83 -14.81 -0.30 -15.13
CA ILE A 83 -14.07 -1.51 -14.79
C ILE A 83 -15.00 -2.72 -14.74
N LEU A 84 -16.12 -2.62 -14.01
CA LEU A 84 -17.06 -3.73 -13.87
C LEU A 84 -17.72 -4.15 -15.18
N LEU A 85 -18.25 -3.18 -15.95
CA LEU A 85 -19.05 -3.48 -17.12
C LEU A 85 -18.21 -3.78 -18.36
N LEU A 86 -17.02 -3.16 -18.49
CA LEU A 86 -16.15 -3.39 -19.64
C LEU A 86 -15.18 -4.53 -19.38
N GLY A 87 -14.73 -4.73 -18.14
CA GLY A 87 -13.81 -5.81 -17.76
C GLY A 87 -14.41 -7.22 -17.89
N PHE A 88 -15.74 -7.35 -17.77
CA PHE A 88 -16.45 -8.63 -17.92
C PHE A 88 -17.07 -8.85 -19.31
N SER A 89 -16.93 -7.91 -20.24
CA SER A 89 -17.43 -8.09 -21.60
C SER A 89 -16.49 -8.99 -22.41
N PRO A 90 -17.00 -9.94 -23.24
CA PRO A 90 -16.15 -10.75 -24.07
C PRO A 90 -15.40 -9.86 -25.09
N VAL A 91 -14.11 -9.74 -24.89
CA VAL A 91 -13.20 -8.85 -25.64
C VAL A 91 -12.75 -9.55 -26.93
N GLN A 92 -13.64 -9.89 -27.84
CA GLN A 92 -13.18 -10.55 -29.06
C GLN A 92 -12.68 -9.62 -30.17
N ASN A 93 -12.96 -8.30 -30.14
CA ASN A 93 -12.60 -7.44 -31.28
C ASN A 93 -12.14 -6.00 -30.92
N LEU A 94 -11.99 -5.63 -29.65
CA LEU A 94 -11.56 -4.27 -29.30
C LEU A 94 -10.04 -4.13 -29.24
N GLY A 95 -9.33 -5.21 -28.90
CA GLY A 95 -7.87 -5.25 -28.84
C GLY A 95 -7.19 -4.99 -30.19
N GLU A 96 -7.79 -5.48 -31.29
CA GLU A 96 -7.27 -5.22 -32.64
C GLU A 96 -7.46 -3.76 -33.08
N LYS A 97 -8.56 -3.10 -32.70
CA LYS A 97 -8.83 -1.69 -33.05
C LYS A 97 -8.04 -0.70 -32.20
N LEU A 98 -7.61 -1.08 -30.98
CA LEU A 98 -6.79 -0.25 -30.09
C LEU A 98 -5.30 -0.62 -30.14
N GLY A 99 -4.91 -1.49 -31.06
CA GLY A 99 -3.49 -1.78 -31.36
C GLY A 99 -2.75 -2.63 -30.34
N ASN A 100 -3.42 -3.10 -29.26
CA ASN A 100 -2.82 -4.04 -28.31
C ASN A 100 -3.88 -4.68 -27.38
N PRO A 101 -4.05 -6.00 -27.34
CA PRO A 101 -5.00 -6.68 -26.43
C PRO A 101 -4.70 -6.48 -24.94
N LYS A 102 -3.52 -5.94 -24.61
CA LYS A 102 -3.10 -5.59 -23.24
C LYS A 102 -3.44 -4.16 -22.83
N SER A 103 -4.09 -3.35 -23.67
CA SER A 103 -4.34 -1.93 -23.40
C SER A 103 -5.54 -1.63 -22.48
N GLY A 104 -6.33 -2.64 -22.08
CA GLY A 104 -7.28 -2.48 -20.98
C GLY A 104 -6.59 -2.02 -19.69
N SER A 105 -5.37 -2.51 -19.45
CA SER A 105 -4.53 -2.06 -18.33
C SER A 105 -3.97 -0.64 -18.50
N ALA A 106 -3.85 -0.11 -19.72
CA ALA A 106 -3.33 1.25 -19.96
C ALA A 106 -4.34 2.34 -19.60
N VAL A 107 -5.64 2.07 -19.74
CA VAL A 107 -6.70 2.98 -19.28
C VAL A 107 -6.76 2.97 -17.75
N LEU A 108 -6.43 1.83 -17.12
CA LEU A 108 -6.41 1.64 -15.68
C LEU A 108 -5.09 2.12 -15.03
N ALA A 109 -3.96 2.12 -15.76
CA ALA A 109 -2.72 2.73 -15.30
C ALA A 109 -2.86 4.25 -15.05
N GLY A 110 -3.82 4.92 -15.74
CA GLY A 110 -4.24 6.27 -15.41
C GLY A 110 -4.97 6.39 -14.06
N SER A 111 -5.49 5.29 -13.50
CA SER A 111 -6.19 5.29 -12.21
C SER A 111 -5.24 5.27 -11.01
N ASP A 112 -4.00 4.81 -11.17
CA ASP A 112 -2.95 5.00 -10.18
C ASP A 112 -2.61 6.48 -9.97
N LEU A 113 -2.90 7.33 -10.97
CA LEU A 113 -2.81 8.79 -10.86
C LEU A 113 -3.82 9.40 -9.87
N LEU A 114 -4.89 8.69 -9.52
CA LEU A 114 -5.92 9.18 -8.57
C LEU A 114 -5.52 8.99 -7.11
N GLY A 115 -4.33 8.47 -6.81
CA GLY A 115 -3.87 8.30 -5.43
C GLY A 115 -4.75 7.36 -4.61
N THR A 116 -5.33 6.33 -5.25
CA THR A 116 -6.29 5.40 -4.65
C THR A 116 -5.76 4.71 -3.41
N ASN A 117 -4.49 4.29 -3.43
CA ASN A 117 -3.83 3.70 -2.27
C ASN A 117 -3.68 4.70 -1.11
N HIS A 118 -3.48 5.99 -1.39
CA HIS A 118 -3.40 7.03 -0.37
C HIS A 118 -4.75 7.45 0.17
N ALA A 119 -5.79 7.49 -0.65
CA ALA A 119 -7.16 7.73 -0.19
C ALA A 119 -7.65 6.58 0.71
N LEU A 120 -7.30 5.33 0.38
CA LEU A 120 -7.49 4.17 1.25
C LEU A 120 -6.72 4.31 2.57
N THR A 121 -5.45 4.69 2.51
CA THR A 121 -4.63 4.96 3.69
C THR A 121 -5.29 5.97 4.62
N LEU A 122 -5.86 7.04 4.07
CA LEU A 122 -6.57 8.06 4.86
C LEU A 122 -7.89 7.55 5.44
N ALA A 123 -8.61 6.69 4.72
CA ALA A 123 -9.80 6.03 5.23
C ALA A 123 -9.47 5.15 6.46
N PHE A 124 -8.36 4.44 6.40
CA PHE A 124 -7.91 3.55 7.48
C PHE A 124 -7.14 4.24 8.60
N SER A 125 -6.37 5.30 8.32
CA SER A 125 -5.49 5.93 9.31
C SER A 125 -6.20 6.64 10.45
N GLY A 126 -7.49 7.01 10.27
CA GLY A 126 -8.20 7.83 11.25
C GLY A 126 -9.04 7.07 12.27
N PHE A 127 -9.44 5.82 12.02
CA PHE A 127 -10.47 5.16 12.84
C PHE A 127 -10.10 3.76 13.35
N ALA A 128 -9.50 2.91 12.52
CA ALA A 128 -9.31 1.51 12.86
C ALA A 128 -7.91 1.20 13.44
N THR A 129 -6.91 1.99 13.13
CA THR A 129 -5.51 1.67 13.44
C THR A 129 -5.21 1.69 14.93
N SER A 130 -5.72 2.69 15.67
CA SER A 130 -5.52 2.78 17.11
C SER A 130 -6.29 1.70 17.87
N ALA A 131 -7.53 1.44 17.48
CA ALA A 131 -8.35 0.39 18.08
C ALA A 131 -7.74 -1.01 17.87
N VAL A 132 -7.30 -1.32 16.65
CA VAL A 132 -6.64 -2.59 16.33
C VAL A 132 -5.34 -2.74 17.11
N ALA A 133 -4.52 -1.68 17.20
CA ALA A 133 -3.28 -1.73 17.95
C ALA A 133 -3.53 -1.98 19.44
N LEU A 134 -4.45 -1.25 20.08
CA LEU A 134 -4.81 -1.42 21.47
C LEU A 134 -5.43 -2.80 21.74
N LEU A 135 -6.28 -3.30 20.82
CA LEU A 135 -6.88 -4.63 20.94
C LEU A 135 -5.81 -5.71 20.96
N VAL A 136 -4.88 -5.72 20.01
CA VAL A 136 -3.77 -6.68 19.96
C VAL A 136 -2.92 -6.58 21.21
N LEU A 137 -2.55 -5.38 21.64
CA LEU A 137 -1.74 -5.18 22.83
C LEU A 137 -2.47 -5.60 24.12
N SER A 138 -3.80 -5.46 24.19
CA SER A 138 -4.60 -5.91 25.32
C SER A 138 -4.59 -7.44 25.53
N ILE A 139 -4.44 -8.19 24.44
CA ILE A 139 -4.41 -9.67 24.44
C ILE A 139 -3.04 -10.18 24.87
N VAL A 140 -1.98 -9.47 24.53
CA VAL A 140 -0.58 -9.94 24.66
C VAL A 140 -0.10 -10.01 26.13
N GLY A 141 -0.70 -9.22 27.02
CA GLY A 141 -0.38 -9.25 28.46
C GLY A 141 0.69 -8.23 28.87
N ASN A 142 1.18 -8.36 30.12
CA ASN A 142 2.02 -7.35 30.77
C ASN A 142 3.54 -7.65 30.76
N LYS A 143 3.97 -8.79 30.22
CA LYS A 143 5.41 -9.08 30.09
C LYS A 143 5.99 -8.26 28.93
N THR A 144 7.12 -7.59 29.16
CA THR A 144 7.79 -6.77 28.12
C THR A 144 8.04 -7.55 26.83
N ARG A 145 8.51 -8.80 26.92
CA ARG A 145 8.71 -9.66 25.74
C ARG A 145 7.44 -9.86 24.94
N ASN A 146 6.32 -10.00 25.61
CA ASN A 146 5.03 -10.15 24.95
C ASN A 146 4.61 -8.83 24.27
N ILE A 147 4.85 -7.68 24.89
CA ILE A 147 4.54 -6.38 24.29
C ILE A 147 5.38 -6.16 23.02
N VAL A 148 6.63 -6.59 22.99
CA VAL A 148 7.47 -6.60 21.78
C VAL A 148 6.83 -7.45 20.67
N ILE A 149 6.35 -8.67 21.01
CA ILE A 149 5.61 -9.51 20.06
C ILE A 149 4.33 -8.80 19.60
N GLY A 150 3.61 -8.17 20.53
CA GLY A 150 2.42 -7.38 20.21
C GLY A 150 2.69 -6.26 19.21
N ALA A 151 3.77 -5.51 19.38
CA ALA A 151 4.17 -4.45 18.44
C ALA A 151 4.47 -5.00 17.03
N ILE A 152 5.09 -6.18 16.94
CA ILE A 152 5.30 -6.89 15.67
C ILE A 152 3.96 -7.30 15.06
N ILE A 153 3.07 -7.96 15.84
CA ILE A 153 1.75 -8.41 15.36
C ILE A 153 0.90 -7.23 14.87
N VAL A 154 0.89 -6.11 15.61
CA VAL A 154 0.18 -4.90 15.18
C VAL A 154 0.69 -4.45 13.81
N SER A 155 2.01 -4.41 13.62
CA SER A 155 2.60 -4.02 12.33
C SER A 155 2.20 -4.97 11.20
N ILE A 156 2.11 -6.27 11.49
CA ILE A 156 1.61 -7.30 10.54
C ILE A 156 0.16 -7.03 10.18
N VAL A 157 -0.71 -6.94 11.16
CA VAL A 157 -2.15 -6.76 10.94
C VAL A 157 -2.41 -5.48 10.16
N LEU A 158 -1.77 -4.38 10.54
CA LEU A 158 -1.94 -3.12 9.83
C LEU A 158 -1.43 -3.14 8.39
N ALA A 159 -0.45 -3.98 8.05
CA ALA A 159 0.07 -4.09 6.69
C ALA A 159 -0.99 -4.59 5.69
N PHE A 160 -1.95 -5.40 6.14
CA PHE A 160 -3.05 -5.86 5.29
C PHE A 160 -4.05 -4.77 4.94
N PHE A 161 -4.21 -3.75 5.79
CA PHE A 161 -5.29 -2.77 5.67
C PHE A 161 -4.78 -1.37 5.37
N VAL A 162 -3.56 -1.02 5.76
CA VAL A 162 -3.03 0.35 5.65
C VAL A 162 -1.86 0.38 4.64
N PRO A 163 -2.11 0.78 3.39
CA PRO A 163 -1.11 0.74 2.31
C PRO A 163 -0.09 1.90 2.37
N SER A 164 0.43 2.17 3.55
CA SER A 164 1.48 3.18 3.78
C SER A 164 2.22 2.92 5.08
N ALA A 165 3.52 2.69 4.99
CA ALA A 165 4.39 2.48 6.14
C ALA A 165 4.38 3.68 7.09
N THR A 166 4.40 4.90 6.56
CA THR A 166 4.35 6.14 7.35
C THR A 166 3.04 6.24 8.15
N ALA A 167 1.90 5.89 7.53
CA ALA A 167 0.62 5.92 8.22
C ALA A 167 0.54 4.84 9.31
N ARG A 168 1.06 3.63 9.05
CA ARG A 168 1.14 2.56 10.06
C ARG A 168 2.00 2.97 11.25
N ALA A 169 3.20 3.51 11.00
CA ALA A 169 4.05 4.02 12.06
C ALA A 169 3.40 5.21 12.79
N GLY A 170 2.76 6.14 12.06
CA GLY A 170 2.03 7.26 12.63
C GLY A 170 0.87 6.87 13.55
N ALA A 171 0.31 5.68 13.34
CA ALA A 171 -0.71 5.13 14.23
C ALA A 171 -0.11 4.41 15.45
N VAL A 172 0.91 3.57 15.23
CA VAL A 172 1.46 2.68 16.27
C VAL A 172 2.39 3.43 17.22
N VAL A 173 3.24 4.31 16.71
CA VAL A 173 4.25 5.01 17.54
C VAL A 173 3.63 5.86 18.66
N PRO A 174 2.58 6.70 18.42
CA PRO A 174 1.94 7.43 19.50
C PRO A 174 1.31 6.54 20.58
N ILE A 175 0.75 5.38 20.18
CA ILE A 175 0.17 4.42 21.12
C ILE A 175 1.27 3.83 22.03
N LEU A 176 2.39 3.43 21.46
CA LEU A 176 3.52 2.92 22.20
C LEU A 176 4.10 3.99 23.13
N LEU A 177 4.18 5.25 22.69
CA LEU A 177 4.59 6.37 23.54
C LEU A 177 3.61 6.62 24.69
N GLY A 178 2.30 6.55 24.42
CA GLY A 178 1.27 6.63 25.47
C GLY A 178 1.42 5.50 26.49
N MET A 179 1.69 4.28 26.05
CA MET A 179 1.96 3.15 26.93
C MET A 179 3.23 3.36 27.77
N ILE A 180 4.35 3.80 27.15
CA ILE A 180 5.61 4.10 27.84
C ILE A 180 5.37 5.13 28.95
N ALA A 181 4.63 6.21 28.65
CA ALA A 181 4.25 7.22 29.63
C ALA A 181 3.35 6.68 30.74
N ALA A 182 2.35 5.86 30.39
CA ALA A 182 1.44 5.23 31.36
C ALA A 182 2.17 4.25 32.30
N PHE A 183 3.22 3.61 31.79
CA PHE A 183 4.10 2.73 32.59
C PHE A 183 5.09 3.50 33.46
N LYS A 184 5.05 4.85 33.44
CA LYS A 184 5.96 5.74 34.17
C LYS A 184 7.43 5.49 33.83
N VAL A 185 7.71 5.03 32.63
CA VAL A 185 9.06 4.79 32.12
C VAL A 185 9.50 6.01 31.32
N SER A 186 10.78 6.41 31.47
CA SER A 186 11.33 7.52 30.70
C SER A 186 11.30 7.21 29.20
N LYS A 187 10.99 8.22 28.39
CA LYS A 187 11.05 8.10 26.93
C LYS A 187 12.46 7.78 26.40
N ASP A 188 13.51 8.11 27.19
CA ASP A 188 14.91 7.84 26.83
C ASP A 188 15.39 6.47 27.36
N SER A 189 14.48 5.65 27.86
CA SER A 189 14.80 4.30 28.38
C SER A 189 15.10 3.31 27.26
N LYS A 190 15.82 2.26 27.59
CA LYS A 190 16.03 1.14 26.65
C LYS A 190 14.73 0.45 26.26
N LEU A 191 13.73 0.43 27.16
CA LEU A 191 12.41 -0.10 26.87
C LEU A 191 11.69 0.72 25.79
N ALA A 192 11.75 2.05 25.88
CA ALA A 192 11.17 2.93 24.87
C ALA A 192 11.84 2.73 23.50
N SER A 193 13.19 2.74 23.48
CA SER A 193 13.97 2.46 22.26
C SER A 193 13.63 1.08 21.67
N LEU A 194 13.56 0.03 22.53
CA LEU A 194 13.22 -1.32 22.13
C LEU A 194 11.86 -1.38 21.42
N LEU A 195 10.82 -0.82 22.03
CA LEU A 195 9.46 -0.89 21.49
C LEU A 195 9.29 -0.10 20.20
N ILE A 196 9.81 1.13 20.17
CA ILE A 196 9.67 2.01 19.01
C ILE A 196 10.49 1.50 17.82
N ILE A 197 11.76 1.10 18.02
CA ILE A 197 12.57 0.54 16.93
C ILE A 197 11.98 -0.77 16.42
N THR A 198 11.54 -1.68 17.31
CA THR A 198 10.89 -2.94 16.92
C THR A 198 9.69 -2.67 16.03
N SER A 199 8.84 -1.72 16.41
CA SER A 199 7.62 -1.38 15.65
C SER A 199 7.94 -0.94 14.23
N VAL A 200 8.86 0.02 14.04
CA VAL A 200 9.15 0.54 12.69
C VAL A 200 9.97 -0.42 11.84
N GLN A 201 10.81 -1.25 12.46
CA GLN A 201 11.49 -2.34 11.75
C GLN A 201 10.48 -3.42 11.28
N ALA A 202 9.51 -3.77 12.12
CA ALA A 202 8.43 -4.68 11.72
C ALA A 202 7.57 -4.09 10.59
N VAL A 203 7.28 -2.78 10.61
CA VAL A 203 6.61 -2.10 9.49
C VAL A 203 7.42 -2.24 8.21
N SER A 204 8.75 -2.05 8.26
CA SER A 204 9.63 -2.17 7.09
C SER A 204 9.69 -3.60 6.55
N ILE A 205 9.71 -4.62 7.42
CA ILE A 205 9.65 -6.04 7.03
C ILE A 205 8.33 -6.35 6.29
N TRP A 206 7.21 -5.84 6.78
CA TRP A 206 5.91 -6.12 6.19
C TRP A 206 5.54 -5.22 5.02
N ASN A 207 6.35 -4.23 4.68
CA ASN A 207 6.35 -3.58 3.36
C ASN A 207 6.67 -4.60 2.25
N ILE A 208 7.48 -5.61 2.56
CA ILE A 208 7.84 -6.68 1.64
C ILE A 208 6.71 -7.70 1.51
N GLY A 209 6.18 -8.18 2.64
CA GLY A 209 5.25 -9.30 2.71
C GLY A 209 3.90 -9.08 2.00
N ILE A 210 3.48 -7.84 1.83
CA ILE A 210 2.15 -7.49 1.29
C ILE A 210 2.29 -6.58 0.07
N LYS A 211 1.71 -7.00 -1.08
CA LYS A 211 1.72 -6.26 -2.36
C LYS A 211 1.31 -4.79 -2.19
N THR A 212 0.21 -4.58 -1.50
CA THR A 212 -0.43 -3.27 -1.33
C THR A 212 0.08 -2.47 -0.13
N ALA A 213 1.05 -3.00 0.63
CA ALA A 213 1.53 -2.33 1.84
C ALA A 213 2.32 -1.06 1.58
N GLU A 214 2.94 -0.92 0.38
CA GLU A 214 3.78 0.23 0.08
C GLU A 214 3.84 0.52 -1.42
N ALA A 215 4.00 1.81 -1.78
CA ALA A 215 3.94 2.30 -3.14
C ALA A 215 5.03 1.72 -4.07
N GLN A 216 6.27 1.49 -3.58
CA GLN A 216 7.35 0.92 -4.38
C GLN A 216 7.03 -0.47 -4.94
N ASN A 217 6.21 -1.26 -4.26
CA ASN A 217 5.80 -2.57 -4.76
C ASN A 217 4.96 -2.43 -6.03
N ILE A 218 4.05 -1.46 -6.05
CA ILE A 218 3.20 -1.17 -7.21
C ILE A 218 4.03 -0.61 -8.38
N VAL A 219 5.04 0.24 -8.09
CA VAL A 219 6.00 0.71 -9.11
C VAL A 219 6.68 -0.46 -9.81
N ALA A 220 7.24 -1.39 -9.03
CA ALA A 220 7.95 -2.55 -9.58
C ALA A 220 7.01 -3.47 -10.38
N ILE A 221 5.81 -3.75 -9.87
CA ILE A 221 4.82 -4.56 -10.58
C ILE A 221 4.44 -3.92 -11.91
N ASN A 222 4.28 -2.60 -11.94
CA ASN A 222 3.97 -1.87 -13.17
C ASN A 222 5.08 -2.06 -14.23
N PHE A 223 6.35 -1.93 -13.84
CA PHE A 223 7.48 -2.20 -14.74
C PHE A 223 7.54 -3.67 -15.19
N ILE A 224 7.36 -4.63 -14.26
CA ILE A 224 7.34 -6.06 -14.58
C ILE A 224 6.23 -6.37 -15.58
N ASN A 225 5.02 -5.84 -15.36
CA ASN A 225 3.89 -6.05 -16.26
C ASN A 225 4.16 -5.48 -17.65
N HIS A 226 4.58 -4.22 -17.75
CA HIS A 226 4.77 -3.55 -19.03
C HIS A 226 5.99 -4.02 -19.81
N GLN A 227 7.07 -4.44 -19.14
CA GLN A 227 8.33 -4.78 -19.80
C GLN A 227 8.55 -6.29 -19.94
N LEU A 228 8.15 -7.07 -18.92
CA LEU A 228 8.30 -8.51 -18.92
C LEU A 228 7.00 -9.25 -19.28
N GLY A 229 5.87 -8.51 -19.38
CA GLY A 229 4.57 -9.06 -19.75
C GLY A 229 3.95 -9.98 -18.69
N PHE A 230 4.42 -9.92 -17.44
CA PHE A 230 3.93 -10.74 -16.34
C PHE A 230 3.17 -9.90 -15.33
N ASP A 231 1.94 -10.29 -15.04
CA ASP A 231 1.11 -9.64 -14.05
C ASP A 231 1.14 -10.44 -12.74
N VAL A 232 1.70 -9.85 -11.69
CA VAL A 232 1.79 -10.46 -10.36
C VAL A 232 0.53 -10.14 -9.58
N SER A 233 -0.33 -11.14 -9.34
CA SER A 233 -1.51 -10.99 -8.50
C SER A 233 -1.15 -10.72 -7.03
N TRP A 234 -2.13 -10.28 -6.23
CA TRP A 234 -1.92 -10.07 -4.80
C TRP A 234 -1.58 -11.38 -4.07
N GLY A 235 -2.24 -12.47 -4.46
CA GLY A 235 -1.99 -13.80 -3.88
C GLY A 235 -0.62 -14.35 -4.23
N GLU A 236 -0.17 -14.20 -5.50
CA GLU A 236 1.18 -14.59 -5.92
C GLU A 236 2.24 -13.81 -5.18
N TRP A 237 2.08 -12.48 -5.05
CA TRP A 237 3.00 -11.66 -4.25
C TRP A 237 3.08 -12.15 -2.81
N PHE A 238 1.92 -12.39 -2.18
CA PHE A 238 1.86 -12.87 -0.79
C PHE A 238 2.58 -14.20 -0.64
N LEU A 239 2.36 -15.13 -1.58
CA LEU A 239 3.05 -16.41 -1.60
C LEU A 239 4.57 -16.23 -1.71
N TYR A 240 5.04 -15.32 -2.56
CA TYR A 240 6.48 -15.12 -2.78
C TYR A 240 7.17 -14.41 -1.61
N ALA A 241 6.53 -13.43 -1.00
CA ALA A 241 7.16 -12.49 -0.08
C ALA A 241 6.83 -12.73 1.40
N ALA A 242 5.59 -13.14 1.75
CA ALA A 242 5.16 -13.25 3.14
C ALA A 242 5.95 -14.31 3.94
N PRO A 243 6.32 -15.47 3.41
CA PRO A 243 7.12 -16.44 4.16
C PRO A 243 8.48 -15.88 4.60
N TRP A 244 9.14 -15.10 3.73
CA TRP A 244 10.35 -14.39 4.08
C TRP A 244 10.09 -13.37 5.21
N SER A 245 9.02 -12.58 5.11
CA SER A 245 8.65 -11.59 6.12
C SER A 245 8.30 -12.22 7.48
N ILE A 246 7.69 -13.41 7.48
CA ILE A 246 7.43 -14.17 8.73
C ILE A 246 8.74 -14.57 9.39
N VAL A 247 9.66 -15.20 8.64
CA VAL A 247 10.98 -15.62 9.18
C VAL A 247 11.75 -14.42 9.69
N MET A 248 11.70 -13.32 8.94
CA MET A 248 12.38 -12.07 9.30
C MET A 248 11.76 -11.41 10.55
N SER A 249 10.44 -11.53 10.76
CA SER A 249 9.77 -11.06 11.97
C SER A 249 10.19 -11.84 13.22
N ILE A 250 10.39 -13.15 13.06
CA ILE A 250 10.93 -14.00 14.13
C ILE A 250 12.37 -13.59 14.43
N ALA A 251 13.19 -13.39 13.41
CA ALA A 251 14.56 -12.90 13.57
C ALA A 251 14.60 -11.52 14.25
N LEU A 252 13.72 -10.60 13.84
CA LEU A 252 13.59 -9.28 14.47
C LEU A 252 13.37 -9.40 15.98
N TYR A 253 12.42 -10.25 16.42
CA TYR A 253 12.16 -10.46 17.84
C TYR A 253 13.43 -10.87 18.60
N PHE A 254 14.15 -11.89 18.13
CA PHE A 254 15.34 -12.38 18.81
C PHE A 254 16.50 -11.36 18.78
N ILE A 255 16.69 -10.67 17.66
CA ILE A 255 17.69 -9.61 17.53
C ILE A 255 17.40 -8.49 18.53
N MET A 256 16.17 -7.99 18.57
CA MET A 256 15.80 -6.88 19.43
C MET A 256 15.96 -7.21 20.92
N ILE A 257 15.50 -8.38 21.36
CA ILE A 257 15.66 -8.81 22.76
C ILE A 257 17.13 -9.02 23.14
N LYS A 258 17.99 -9.43 22.20
CA LYS A 258 19.42 -9.65 22.45
C LYS A 258 20.21 -8.33 22.41
N VAL A 259 19.91 -7.44 21.48
CA VAL A 259 20.65 -6.19 21.25
C VAL A 259 20.20 -5.09 22.23
N MET A 260 18.92 -5.09 22.56
CA MET A 260 18.29 -4.14 23.50
C MET A 260 17.52 -4.93 24.58
N PRO A 261 18.21 -5.60 25.50
CA PRO A 261 17.54 -6.36 26.54
C PRO A 261 16.67 -5.45 27.39
N PRO A 262 15.41 -5.82 27.65
CA PRO A 262 14.49 -4.99 28.42
C PRO A 262 14.98 -4.87 29.87
N GLU A 263 14.98 -3.66 30.40
CA GLU A 263 15.34 -3.36 31.79
C GLU A 263 14.26 -3.82 32.78
N ILE A 264 13.02 -3.91 32.30
CA ILE A 264 11.83 -4.29 33.07
C ILE A 264 11.22 -5.51 32.41
N ASN A 265 11.10 -6.61 33.14
CA ASN A 265 10.55 -7.86 32.61
C ASN A 265 9.01 -7.87 32.60
N THR A 266 8.39 -7.22 33.58
CA THR A 266 6.93 -7.18 33.74
C THR A 266 6.52 -5.78 34.13
N ILE A 267 5.48 -5.26 33.46
CA ILE A 267 4.93 -3.92 33.67
C ILE A 267 3.69 -4.08 34.55
N GLU A 268 3.79 -3.67 35.83
CA GLU A 268 2.66 -3.71 36.75
C GLU A 268 1.53 -2.82 36.27
N GLY A 269 0.30 -3.32 36.26
CA GLY A 269 -0.88 -2.59 35.79
C GLY A 269 -0.95 -2.38 34.28
N GLY A 270 0.02 -2.85 33.49
CA GLY A 270 0.10 -2.58 32.06
C GLY A 270 -1.11 -3.07 31.27
N LYS A 271 -1.63 -4.25 31.62
CA LYS A 271 -2.84 -4.80 30.97
C LYS A 271 -4.10 -3.99 31.25
N ASP A 272 -4.23 -3.50 32.48
CA ASP A 272 -5.41 -2.74 32.90
C ASP A 272 -5.39 -1.33 32.27
N LEU A 273 -4.22 -0.72 32.15
CA LEU A 273 -4.03 0.54 31.44
C LEU A 273 -4.40 0.43 29.97
N ILE A 274 -3.95 -0.64 29.28
CA ILE A 274 -4.29 -0.87 27.86
C ILE A 274 -5.80 -1.09 27.70
N LYS A 275 -6.43 -1.83 28.64
CA LYS A 275 -7.88 -2.03 28.64
C LYS A 275 -8.63 -0.73 28.90
N GLU A 276 -8.13 0.11 29.81
CA GLU A 276 -8.71 1.42 30.08
C GLU A 276 -8.66 2.33 28.84
N GLU A 277 -7.52 2.38 28.15
CA GLU A 277 -7.39 3.14 26.88
C GLU A 277 -8.31 2.56 25.80
N LEU A 278 -8.42 1.24 25.71
CA LEU A 278 -9.38 0.60 24.78
C LEU A 278 -10.83 0.94 25.17
N HIS A 279 -11.15 0.97 26.45
CA HIS A 279 -12.49 1.32 26.92
C HIS A 279 -12.84 2.79 26.65
N LYS A 280 -11.85 3.70 26.70
CA LYS A 280 -12.03 5.14 26.36
C LYS A 280 -12.41 5.36 24.91
N LEU A 281 -12.07 4.43 24.00
CA LEU A 281 -12.50 4.49 22.59
C LEU A 281 -14.00 4.25 22.43
N GLY A 282 -14.65 3.64 23.43
CA GLY A 282 -16.07 3.33 23.37
C GLY A 282 -16.43 2.19 22.44
N PRO A 283 -17.72 1.94 22.23
CA PRO A 283 -18.20 0.88 21.33
C PRO A 283 -17.93 1.24 19.86
N VAL A 284 -17.69 0.21 19.06
CA VAL A 284 -17.49 0.35 17.60
C VAL A 284 -18.71 1.02 16.97
N SER A 285 -18.50 2.16 16.35
CA SER A 285 -19.55 2.92 15.68
C SER A 285 -20.04 2.23 14.40
N ALA A 286 -21.24 2.56 13.92
CA ALA A 286 -21.76 2.04 12.66
C ALA A 286 -20.86 2.42 11.44
N ARG A 287 -20.11 3.53 11.55
CA ARG A 287 -19.16 3.95 10.52
C ARG A 287 -17.91 3.08 10.52
N GLU A 288 -17.40 2.75 11.69
CA GLU A 288 -16.26 1.83 11.85
C GLU A 288 -16.62 0.41 11.41
N TRP A 289 -17.81 -0.07 11.75
CA TRP A 289 -18.31 -1.36 11.26
C TRP A 289 -18.34 -1.42 9.74
N ARG A 290 -18.86 -0.38 9.09
CA ARG A 290 -18.84 -0.31 7.62
C ARG A 290 -17.43 -0.33 7.06
N LEU A 291 -16.50 0.41 7.68
CA LEU A 291 -15.09 0.39 7.28
C LEU A 291 -14.51 -1.02 7.41
N ILE A 292 -14.73 -1.71 8.54
CA ILE A 292 -14.27 -3.09 8.75
C ILE A 292 -14.82 -4.01 7.66
N VAL A 293 -16.12 -3.96 7.37
CA VAL A 293 -16.74 -4.80 6.33
C VAL A 293 -16.13 -4.53 4.95
N ILE A 294 -16.01 -3.25 4.55
CA ILE A 294 -15.42 -2.88 3.27
C ILE A 294 -13.97 -3.38 3.19
N SER A 295 -13.20 -3.27 4.27
CA SER A 295 -11.81 -3.70 4.34
C SER A 295 -11.66 -5.21 4.22
N MET A 296 -12.52 -5.96 4.90
CA MET A 296 -12.53 -7.42 4.82
C MET A 296 -12.92 -7.91 3.42
N LEU A 297 -13.90 -7.26 2.80
CA LEU A 297 -14.25 -7.54 1.41
C LEU A 297 -13.11 -7.20 0.45
N LEU A 298 -12.47 -6.04 0.64
CA LEU A 298 -11.32 -5.63 -0.16
C LEU A 298 -10.19 -6.65 -0.08
N LEU A 299 -9.86 -7.11 1.13
CA LEU A 299 -8.83 -8.14 1.34
C LEU A 299 -9.24 -9.47 0.72
N LEU A 300 -10.50 -9.87 0.85
CA LEU A 300 -11.03 -11.08 0.23
C LEU A 300 -10.88 -11.02 -1.30
N PHE A 301 -11.29 -9.92 -1.93
CA PHE A 301 -11.15 -9.76 -3.38
C PHE A 301 -9.68 -9.72 -3.80
N TRP A 302 -8.80 -9.01 -3.09
CA TRP A 302 -7.37 -9.01 -3.41
C TRP A 302 -6.76 -10.42 -3.33
N SER A 303 -7.07 -11.18 -2.27
CA SER A 303 -6.52 -12.52 -2.06
C SER A 303 -7.04 -13.57 -3.05
N THR A 304 -8.19 -13.32 -3.66
CA THR A 304 -8.83 -14.22 -4.63
C THR A 304 -8.65 -13.78 -6.10
N GLU A 305 -7.86 -12.74 -6.34
CA GLU A 305 -7.46 -12.28 -7.68
C GLU A 305 -6.90 -13.45 -8.51
N LYS A 306 -7.34 -13.58 -9.76
CA LYS A 306 -7.02 -14.70 -10.70
C LYS A 306 -7.52 -16.09 -10.27
N VAL A 307 -8.03 -16.28 -9.07
CA VAL A 307 -8.56 -17.57 -8.59
C VAL A 307 -10.08 -17.60 -8.71
N LEU A 308 -10.78 -16.62 -8.15
CA LEU A 308 -12.25 -16.53 -8.19
C LEU A 308 -12.76 -15.48 -9.18
N HIS A 309 -11.95 -14.51 -9.56
CA HIS A 309 -12.32 -13.43 -10.48
C HIS A 309 -11.09 -12.86 -11.22
N PRO A 310 -11.27 -12.27 -12.41
CA PRO A 310 -10.18 -11.70 -13.19
C PRO A 310 -9.89 -10.23 -12.87
N ILE A 311 -10.55 -9.61 -11.88
CA ILE A 311 -10.42 -8.19 -11.56
C ILE A 311 -9.10 -7.99 -10.81
N ASP A 312 -8.25 -7.09 -11.29
CA ASP A 312 -6.97 -6.76 -10.66
C ASP A 312 -7.13 -5.95 -9.37
N SER A 313 -6.10 -5.97 -8.53
CA SER A 313 -6.13 -5.33 -7.22
C SER A 313 -6.29 -3.80 -7.25
N ALA A 314 -5.83 -3.11 -8.32
CA ALA A 314 -6.01 -1.66 -8.46
C ALA A 314 -7.48 -1.33 -8.74
N SER A 315 -8.11 -2.09 -9.64
CA SER A 315 -9.54 -1.97 -9.96
C SER A 315 -10.44 -2.18 -8.75
N ILE A 316 -10.15 -3.23 -7.97
CA ILE A 316 -10.87 -3.54 -6.72
C ILE A 316 -10.71 -2.37 -5.72
N THR A 317 -9.52 -1.82 -5.63
CA THR A 317 -9.23 -0.67 -4.76
C THR A 317 -10.04 0.56 -5.12
N ILE A 318 -10.19 0.87 -6.42
CA ILE A 318 -11.00 2.00 -6.91
C ILE A 318 -12.48 1.77 -6.59
N ILE A 319 -12.98 0.56 -6.80
CA ILE A 319 -14.37 0.21 -6.47
C ILE A 319 -14.63 0.41 -4.97
N ALA A 320 -13.74 -0.10 -4.12
CA ALA A 320 -13.84 0.06 -2.67
C ALA A 320 -13.80 1.54 -2.25
N LEU A 321 -12.92 2.34 -2.87
CA LEU A 321 -12.87 3.79 -2.64
C LEU A 321 -14.19 4.46 -3.03
N GLY A 322 -14.76 4.09 -4.18
CA GLY A 322 -16.09 4.57 -4.59
C GLY A 322 -17.16 4.28 -3.54
N VAL A 323 -17.21 3.06 -3.03
CA VAL A 323 -18.14 2.67 -1.95
C VAL A 323 -17.89 3.46 -0.66
N MET A 324 -16.62 3.68 -0.27
CA MET A 324 -16.25 4.46 0.91
C MET A 324 -16.67 5.92 0.82
N LEU A 325 -16.78 6.47 -0.38
CA LEU A 325 -17.19 7.86 -0.65
C LEU A 325 -18.69 8.01 -0.85
N MET A 326 -19.44 6.91 -0.99
CA MET A 326 -20.90 6.97 -1.24
C MET A 326 -21.65 7.64 -0.08
N PRO A 327 -22.64 8.51 -0.37
CA PRO A 327 -23.51 9.06 0.65
C PRO A 327 -24.25 7.97 1.44
N LYS A 328 -24.42 8.14 2.75
CA LYS A 328 -25.06 7.22 3.72
C LYS A 328 -24.32 5.90 3.98
N ILE A 329 -23.80 5.24 2.95
CA ILE A 329 -23.10 3.96 3.03
C ILE A 329 -21.63 4.20 3.35
N GLY A 330 -21.03 5.22 2.75
CA GLY A 330 -19.63 5.52 2.86
C GLY A 330 -19.16 5.89 4.27
N VAL A 331 -17.87 5.86 4.44
CA VAL A 331 -17.18 6.13 5.71
C VAL A 331 -16.46 7.47 5.72
N MET A 332 -16.36 8.15 4.57
CA MET A 332 -15.69 9.44 4.42
C MET A 332 -16.33 10.29 3.32
N THR A 333 -16.01 11.58 3.30
CA THR A 333 -16.42 12.52 2.26
C THR A 333 -15.22 12.99 1.47
N TRP A 334 -15.39 13.26 0.18
CA TRP A 334 -14.30 13.76 -0.67
C TRP A 334 -13.65 15.02 -0.08
N LYS A 335 -14.46 15.99 0.38
CA LYS A 335 -13.98 17.23 0.99
C LYS A 335 -13.05 17.01 2.20
N HIS A 336 -13.23 15.91 2.94
CA HIS A 336 -12.37 15.58 4.06
C HIS A 336 -11.04 14.95 3.60
N VAL A 337 -11.05 14.26 2.46
CA VAL A 337 -9.93 13.48 1.95
C VAL A 337 -9.04 14.28 1.00
N GLU A 338 -9.63 15.11 0.12
CA GLU A 338 -8.92 15.82 -0.96
C GLU A 338 -7.69 16.61 -0.52
N ASN A 339 -7.79 17.29 0.64
CA ASN A 339 -6.69 18.09 1.20
C ASN A 339 -5.63 17.24 1.93
N LYS A 340 -5.91 15.94 2.14
CA LYS A 340 -5.00 15.02 2.81
C LYS A 340 -4.30 14.08 1.82
N ILE A 341 -4.68 14.13 0.55
CA ILE A 341 -4.02 13.36 -0.49
C ILE A 341 -2.60 13.91 -0.68
N PRO A 342 -1.56 13.07 -0.57
CA PRO A 342 -0.18 13.51 -0.74
C PRO A 342 0.15 13.63 -2.24
N TRP A 343 -0.34 14.67 -2.88
CA TRP A 343 -0.17 14.93 -4.30
C TRP A 343 1.29 14.89 -4.76
N GLY A 344 2.23 15.32 -3.89
CA GLY A 344 3.66 15.21 -4.15
C GLY A 344 4.12 13.75 -4.39
N THR A 345 3.62 12.80 -3.60
CA THR A 345 3.94 11.37 -3.76
C THR A 345 3.37 10.83 -5.07
N ILE A 346 2.15 11.23 -5.44
CA ILE A 346 1.51 10.80 -6.70
C ILE A 346 2.31 11.32 -7.90
N ILE A 347 2.75 12.58 -7.87
CA ILE A 347 3.57 13.17 -8.94
C ILE A 347 4.91 12.43 -9.04
N VAL A 348 5.59 12.19 -7.92
CA VAL A 348 6.87 11.43 -7.90
C VAL A 348 6.68 10.03 -8.48
N PHE A 349 5.60 9.36 -8.14
CA PHE A 349 5.23 8.05 -8.68
C PHE A 349 5.04 8.10 -10.20
N GLY A 350 4.20 9.00 -10.71
CA GLY A 350 3.94 9.14 -12.14
C GLY A 350 5.18 9.54 -12.95
N VAL A 351 5.97 10.48 -12.42
CA VAL A 351 7.25 10.88 -13.03
C VAL A 351 8.26 9.74 -13.00
N GLY A 352 8.33 8.98 -11.89
CA GLY A 352 9.21 7.83 -11.75
C GLY A 352 8.92 6.74 -12.79
N ILE A 353 7.65 6.38 -12.97
CA ILE A 353 7.24 5.42 -14.03
C ILE A 353 7.58 5.97 -15.42
N SER A 354 7.28 7.24 -15.69
CA SER A 354 7.58 7.86 -16.99
C SER A 354 9.08 7.86 -17.26
N LEU A 355 9.90 8.24 -16.28
CA LEU A 355 11.36 8.25 -16.40
C LEU A 355 11.90 6.83 -16.64
N GLY A 356 11.42 5.84 -15.87
CA GLY A 356 11.82 4.45 -16.05
C GLY A 356 11.47 3.90 -17.45
N ASN A 357 10.29 4.23 -17.96
CA ASN A 357 9.90 3.86 -19.31
C ASN A 357 10.79 4.53 -20.38
N VAL A 358 11.17 5.78 -20.19
CA VAL A 358 12.10 6.50 -21.09
C VAL A 358 13.50 5.88 -21.01
N LEU A 359 14.00 5.57 -19.81
CA LEU A 359 15.29 4.88 -19.61
C LEU A 359 15.35 3.55 -20.38
N LEU A 360 14.27 2.76 -20.32
CA LEU A 360 14.19 1.49 -21.06
C LEU A 360 14.10 1.69 -22.56
N LYS A 361 13.23 2.59 -23.04
CA LYS A 361 13.01 2.84 -24.46
C LYS A 361 14.22 3.46 -25.17
N THR A 362 14.99 4.28 -24.48
CA THR A 362 16.18 4.95 -25.04
C THR A 362 17.46 4.10 -24.97
N GLY A 363 17.41 2.93 -24.31
CA GLY A 363 18.60 2.11 -24.05
C GLY A 363 19.50 2.65 -22.94
N ALA A 364 19.12 3.75 -22.28
CA ALA A 364 19.91 4.33 -21.18
C ALA A 364 19.99 3.38 -19.98
N ALA A 365 18.91 2.63 -19.67
CA ALA A 365 18.93 1.60 -18.64
C ALA A 365 19.91 0.47 -18.99
N GLN A 366 20.00 0.08 -20.27
CA GLN A 366 20.94 -0.92 -20.75
C GLN A 366 22.38 -0.42 -20.60
N TRP A 367 22.66 0.81 -21.03
CA TRP A 367 23.98 1.42 -20.89
C TRP A 367 24.40 1.49 -19.41
N LEU A 368 23.53 1.93 -18.52
CA LEU A 368 23.76 1.98 -17.07
C LEU A 368 24.05 0.59 -16.51
N SER A 369 23.26 -0.41 -16.90
CA SER A 369 23.47 -1.80 -16.52
C SER A 369 24.84 -2.30 -16.94
N ASP A 370 25.23 -2.05 -18.19
CA ASP A 370 26.51 -2.49 -18.74
C ASP A 370 27.69 -1.79 -18.06
N GLN A 371 27.61 -0.48 -17.80
CA GLN A 371 28.66 0.28 -17.10
C GLN A 371 28.77 -0.07 -15.62
N THR A 372 27.65 -0.39 -14.96
CA THR A 372 27.66 -0.70 -13.52
C THR A 372 27.95 -2.18 -13.26
N PHE A 373 27.29 -3.07 -13.96
CA PHE A 373 27.30 -4.50 -13.69
C PHE A 373 28.12 -5.29 -14.71
N GLY A 374 28.32 -4.77 -15.92
CA GLY A 374 29.12 -5.43 -16.96
C GLY A 374 30.56 -5.62 -16.54
N VAL A 375 31.13 -4.63 -15.81
CA VAL A 375 32.50 -4.67 -15.27
C VAL A 375 32.68 -5.78 -14.22
N LEU A 376 31.58 -6.18 -13.53
CA LEU A 376 31.61 -7.21 -12.49
C LEU A 376 31.64 -8.65 -13.06
N GLY A 377 31.60 -8.81 -14.38
CA GLY A 377 31.65 -10.12 -15.02
C GLY A 377 30.47 -11.04 -14.70
N LEU A 378 29.29 -10.46 -14.37
CA LEU A 378 28.11 -11.18 -13.88
C LEU A 378 27.61 -12.25 -14.88
N LYS A 379 27.88 -12.09 -16.19
CA LYS A 379 27.48 -13.07 -17.24
C LYS A 379 28.04 -14.47 -17.02
N HIS A 380 29.14 -14.58 -16.27
CA HIS A 380 29.83 -15.85 -16.01
C HIS A 380 29.53 -16.43 -14.63
N LEU A 381 28.72 -15.71 -13.81
CA LEU A 381 28.37 -16.14 -12.46
C LEU A 381 27.05 -16.94 -12.45
N PRO A 382 26.95 -17.92 -11.55
CA PRO A 382 25.66 -18.54 -11.26
C PRO A 382 24.65 -17.50 -10.79
N ILE A 383 23.36 -17.67 -11.10
CA ILE A 383 22.30 -16.73 -10.77
C ILE A 383 22.25 -16.37 -9.27
N ILE A 384 22.53 -17.32 -8.40
CA ILE A 384 22.55 -17.08 -6.93
C ILE A 384 23.67 -16.10 -6.54
N ALA A 385 24.86 -16.24 -7.14
CA ALA A 385 25.97 -15.31 -6.91
C ALA A 385 25.63 -13.92 -7.45
N THR A 386 24.98 -13.84 -8.60
CA THR A 386 24.50 -12.59 -9.16
C THR A 386 23.45 -11.93 -8.24
N ILE A 387 22.46 -12.69 -7.75
CA ILE A 387 21.48 -12.20 -6.78
C ILE A 387 22.20 -11.66 -5.53
N ALA A 388 23.17 -12.40 -4.98
CA ALA A 388 23.89 -11.98 -3.80
C ALA A 388 24.63 -10.64 -4.00
N LEU A 389 25.35 -10.50 -5.12
CA LEU A 389 26.08 -9.26 -5.44
C LEU A 389 25.15 -8.08 -5.67
N ILE A 390 24.07 -8.27 -6.45
CA ILE A 390 23.11 -7.19 -6.72
C ILE A 390 22.33 -6.82 -5.45
N THR A 391 21.98 -7.80 -4.62
CA THR A 391 21.37 -7.54 -3.30
C THR A 391 22.28 -6.70 -2.41
N LEU A 392 23.57 -7.02 -2.36
CA LEU A 392 24.56 -6.22 -1.61
C LEU A 392 24.63 -4.79 -2.16
N PHE A 393 24.75 -4.64 -3.48
CA PHE A 393 24.73 -3.33 -4.14
C PHE A 393 23.45 -2.55 -3.79
N ASN A 394 22.28 -3.19 -3.86
CA ASN A 394 20.99 -2.60 -3.58
C ASN A 394 20.89 -2.09 -2.12
N ILE A 395 21.39 -2.89 -1.16
CA ILE A 395 21.46 -2.49 0.26
C ILE A 395 22.37 -1.26 0.45
N LEU A 396 23.53 -1.23 -0.23
CA LEU A 396 24.48 -0.13 -0.10
C LEU A 396 23.95 1.17 -0.72
N ILE A 397 23.37 1.08 -1.92
CA ILE A 397 22.84 2.27 -2.59
C ILE A 397 21.63 2.85 -1.86
N HIS A 398 20.86 2.01 -1.17
CA HIS A 398 19.72 2.45 -0.35
C HIS A 398 20.14 3.43 0.75
N LEU A 399 21.38 3.39 1.24
CA LEU A 399 21.86 4.38 2.21
C LEU A 399 21.85 5.81 1.68
N GLY A 400 21.93 5.99 0.36
CA GLY A 400 21.85 7.29 -0.30
C GLY A 400 20.44 7.76 -0.65
N PHE A 401 19.40 6.92 -0.44
CA PHE A 401 18.03 7.22 -0.80
C PHE A 401 17.14 7.30 0.44
N ALA A 402 16.42 8.42 0.57
CA ALA A 402 15.43 8.60 1.64
C ALA A 402 14.03 8.08 1.27
N SER A 403 13.85 7.53 0.06
CA SER A 403 12.58 7.06 -0.47
C SER A 403 12.76 5.77 -1.24
N ALA A 404 12.18 4.68 -0.74
CA ALA A 404 12.17 3.39 -1.42
C ALA A 404 11.39 3.45 -2.75
N THR A 405 10.37 4.30 -2.86
CA THR A 405 9.62 4.51 -4.12
C THR A 405 10.51 5.13 -5.20
N SER A 406 11.29 6.16 -4.84
CA SER A 406 12.25 6.77 -5.77
C SER A 406 13.35 5.79 -6.17
N LEU A 407 13.84 5.00 -5.22
CA LEU A 407 14.84 3.96 -5.46
C LEU A 407 14.30 2.88 -6.41
N SER A 408 13.07 2.40 -6.19
CA SER A 408 12.40 1.44 -7.07
C SER A 408 12.25 2.00 -8.49
N SER A 409 11.79 3.24 -8.61
CA SER A 409 11.62 3.90 -9.91
C SER A 409 12.94 4.03 -10.70
N ALA A 410 14.06 4.21 -10.00
CA ALA A 410 15.38 4.33 -10.60
C ALA A 410 16.00 2.97 -10.96
N LEU A 411 15.92 1.98 -10.05
CA LEU A 411 16.69 0.73 -10.18
C LEU A 411 15.93 -0.40 -10.88
N ILE A 412 14.60 -0.51 -10.73
CA ILE A 412 13.86 -1.60 -11.35
C ILE A 412 14.02 -1.63 -12.87
N PRO A 413 13.94 -0.50 -13.61
CA PRO A 413 14.26 -0.50 -15.04
C PRO A 413 15.68 -0.99 -15.37
N VAL A 414 16.65 -0.65 -14.53
CA VAL A 414 18.04 -1.10 -14.70
C VAL A 414 18.17 -2.60 -14.45
N PHE A 415 17.49 -3.11 -13.41
CA PHE A 415 17.47 -4.56 -13.13
C PHE A 415 16.74 -5.35 -14.22
N ILE A 416 15.65 -4.83 -14.78
CA ILE A 416 15.00 -5.44 -15.95
C ILE A 416 15.96 -5.48 -17.14
N SER A 417 16.67 -4.40 -17.42
CA SER A 417 17.67 -4.37 -18.48
C SER A 417 18.80 -5.37 -18.22
N LEU A 418 19.25 -5.49 -16.96
CA LEU A 418 20.26 -6.47 -16.56
C LEU A 418 19.82 -7.91 -16.84
N THR A 419 18.54 -8.27 -16.62
CA THR A 419 18.03 -9.62 -16.92
C THR A 419 18.19 -10.00 -18.39
N SER A 420 17.99 -9.03 -19.28
CA SER A 420 18.22 -9.20 -20.72
C SER A 420 19.71 -9.42 -21.04
N THR A 421 20.59 -8.62 -20.40
CA THR A 421 22.05 -8.77 -20.55
C THR A 421 22.55 -10.12 -20.06
N LEU A 422 21.96 -10.64 -18.99
CA LEU A 422 22.30 -11.94 -18.39
C LEU A 422 21.60 -13.15 -19.06
N HIS A 423 20.70 -12.90 -19.99
CA HIS A 423 19.89 -13.92 -20.67
C HIS A 423 19.11 -14.82 -19.71
N LEU A 424 18.50 -14.24 -18.66
CA LEU A 424 17.83 -15.00 -17.60
C LEU A 424 16.52 -15.68 -18.04
N GLY A 425 15.94 -15.29 -19.18
CA GLY A 425 14.68 -15.89 -19.66
C GLY A 425 13.56 -15.80 -18.61
N ASP A 426 12.96 -16.93 -18.26
CA ASP A 426 11.85 -17.01 -17.30
C ASP A 426 12.23 -16.61 -15.87
N GLN A 427 13.53 -16.72 -15.52
CA GLN A 427 14.04 -16.30 -14.20
C GLN A 427 14.11 -14.79 -14.03
N SER A 428 13.89 -14.01 -15.09
CA SER A 428 13.90 -12.54 -15.06
C SER A 428 12.92 -11.96 -14.05
N ILE A 429 11.72 -12.55 -13.98
CA ILE A 429 10.64 -12.09 -13.08
C ILE A 429 11.07 -12.28 -11.62
N GLY A 430 11.52 -13.49 -11.28
CA GLY A 430 11.98 -13.79 -9.92
C GLY A 430 13.16 -12.94 -9.50
N PHE A 431 14.14 -12.75 -10.40
CA PHE A 431 15.27 -11.86 -10.14
C PHE A 431 14.82 -10.44 -9.80
N VAL A 432 13.95 -9.84 -10.62
CA VAL A 432 13.48 -8.46 -10.40
C VAL A 432 12.62 -8.36 -9.15
N LEU A 433 11.74 -9.33 -8.87
CA LEU A 433 10.94 -9.38 -7.64
C LEU A 433 11.81 -9.45 -6.39
N ILE A 434 12.84 -10.30 -6.38
CA ILE A 434 13.78 -10.41 -5.25
C ILE A 434 14.49 -9.06 -5.01
N GLN A 435 14.95 -8.40 -6.06
CA GLN A 435 15.57 -7.08 -5.92
C GLN A 435 14.57 -6.03 -5.43
N GLN A 436 13.30 -6.10 -5.84
CA GLN A 436 12.26 -5.23 -5.29
C GLN A 436 12.02 -5.47 -3.80
N PHE A 437 12.04 -6.71 -3.33
CA PHE A 437 11.96 -7.00 -1.89
C PHE A 437 13.10 -6.33 -1.11
N VAL A 438 14.31 -6.39 -1.66
CA VAL A 438 15.50 -5.76 -1.06
C VAL A 438 15.43 -4.23 -1.06
N ILE A 439 14.78 -3.60 -2.03
CA ILE A 439 14.54 -2.15 -2.04
C ILE A 439 13.78 -1.68 -0.78
N SER A 440 13.06 -2.55 -0.12
CA SER A 440 12.37 -2.22 1.15
C SER A 440 13.26 -2.37 2.40
N PHE A 441 14.57 -2.67 2.27
CA PHE A 441 15.52 -2.85 3.38
C PHE A 441 15.96 -1.52 4.00
N GLY A 442 15.02 -0.70 4.42
CA GLY A 442 15.31 0.54 5.15
C GLY A 442 15.74 0.32 6.61
N PHE A 443 16.51 -0.76 6.92
CA PHE A 443 16.79 -1.17 8.29
C PHE A 443 17.97 -0.43 8.94
N LEU A 444 18.90 0.13 8.17
CA LEU A 444 20.17 0.63 8.69
C LEU A 444 20.09 2.04 9.28
N LEU A 445 19.44 2.97 8.60
CA LEU A 445 19.41 4.37 9.01
C LEU A 445 17.97 4.88 9.17
N PRO A 446 17.70 5.76 10.16
CA PRO A 446 16.40 6.41 10.25
C PRO A 446 16.01 7.14 8.96
N VAL A 447 16.95 7.79 8.29
CA VAL A 447 16.70 8.54 7.04
C VAL A 447 16.32 7.67 5.85
N SER A 448 16.61 6.36 5.90
CA SER A 448 16.34 5.45 4.78
C SER A 448 14.84 5.23 4.49
N ALA A 449 13.95 5.59 5.43
CA ALA A 449 12.51 5.44 5.23
C ALA A 449 11.70 6.45 6.06
N PRO A 450 10.59 7.00 5.52
CA PRO A 450 9.79 8.02 6.21
C PRO A 450 9.22 7.56 7.56
N GLN A 451 8.80 6.29 7.70
CA GLN A 451 8.32 5.72 8.96
C GLN A 451 9.39 5.71 10.05
N ASN A 452 10.64 5.48 9.68
CA ASN A 452 11.77 5.50 10.60
C ASN A 452 12.05 6.92 11.08
N MET A 453 11.96 7.92 10.18
CA MET A 453 12.14 9.33 10.52
C MET A 453 11.04 9.83 11.45
N LEU A 454 9.79 9.40 11.24
CA LEU A 454 8.68 9.69 12.15
C LEU A 454 8.99 9.17 13.57
N ALA A 455 9.45 7.93 13.67
CA ALA A 455 9.82 7.34 14.95
C ALA A 455 11.05 8.02 15.58
N TYR A 456 12.06 8.36 14.76
CA TYR A 456 13.25 9.09 15.22
C TYR A 456 12.92 10.47 15.79
N GLY A 457 11.94 11.15 15.17
CA GLY A 457 11.43 12.45 15.64
C GLY A 457 10.82 12.42 17.05
N THR A 458 10.51 11.26 17.61
CA THR A 458 10.04 11.11 19.00
C THR A 458 11.15 11.35 20.03
N GLY A 459 12.42 11.23 19.63
CA GLY A 459 13.57 11.34 20.51
C GLY A 459 13.80 10.14 21.45
N THR A 460 13.12 9.02 21.22
CA THR A 460 13.21 7.81 22.09
C THR A 460 14.48 6.98 21.85
N PHE A 461 15.19 7.19 20.75
CA PHE A 461 16.41 6.46 20.41
C PHE A 461 17.37 7.34 19.59
N THR A 462 18.64 6.97 19.58
CA THR A 462 19.68 7.60 18.78
C THR A 462 19.91 6.84 17.47
N VAL A 463 20.57 7.47 16.50
CA VAL A 463 21.03 6.79 15.27
C VAL A 463 21.89 5.56 15.60
N LYS A 464 22.72 5.65 16.66
CA LYS A 464 23.55 4.53 17.12
C LYS A 464 22.72 3.34 17.60
N ASP A 465 21.62 3.60 18.28
CA ASP A 465 20.70 2.55 18.77
C ASP A 465 19.97 1.89 17.59
N PHE A 466 19.54 2.70 16.62
CA PHE A 466 18.94 2.18 15.40
C PHE A 466 19.89 1.29 14.60
N LEU A 467 21.17 1.71 14.45
CA LEU A 467 22.22 0.92 13.80
C LEU A 467 22.52 -0.39 14.52
N LYS A 468 22.55 -0.39 15.86
CA LYS A 468 22.77 -1.62 16.65
C LYS A 468 21.72 -2.70 16.32
N ALA A 469 20.46 -2.32 16.08
CA ALA A 469 19.42 -3.22 15.65
C ALA A 469 19.47 -3.49 14.15
N GLY A 470 19.70 -2.44 13.37
CA GLY A 470 19.61 -2.46 11.90
C GLY A 470 20.71 -3.29 11.23
N ILE A 471 21.94 -3.24 11.75
CA ILE A 471 23.08 -4.01 11.17
C ILE A 471 22.79 -5.53 11.23
N PRO A 472 22.55 -6.14 12.41
CA PRO A 472 22.27 -7.57 12.45
C PRO A 472 21.01 -7.95 11.68
N LEU A 473 19.98 -7.07 11.67
CA LEU A 473 18.76 -7.29 10.92
C LEU A 473 19.03 -7.33 9.42
N THR A 474 19.84 -6.39 8.90
CA THR A 474 20.24 -6.35 7.49
C THR A 474 21.08 -7.56 7.10
N ILE A 475 22.01 -7.99 7.94
CA ILE A 475 22.83 -9.19 7.69
C ILE A 475 21.95 -10.44 7.62
N VAL A 476 21.04 -10.62 8.58
CA VAL A 476 20.10 -11.76 8.57
C VAL A 476 19.20 -11.69 7.36
N GLY A 477 18.66 -10.51 7.01
CA GLY A 477 17.83 -10.32 5.83
C GLY A 477 18.56 -10.67 4.53
N TYR A 478 19.83 -10.24 4.40
CA TYR A 478 20.70 -10.59 3.28
C TYR A 478 20.92 -12.10 3.15
N ILE A 479 21.26 -12.75 4.26
CA ILE A 479 21.45 -14.22 4.30
C ILE A 479 20.12 -14.93 3.92
N LEU A 480 19.00 -14.48 4.47
CA LEU A 480 17.69 -15.05 4.14
C LEU A 480 17.32 -14.87 2.67
N VAL A 481 17.66 -13.76 2.03
CA VAL A 481 17.47 -13.60 0.57
C VAL A 481 18.21 -14.70 -0.19
N ILE A 482 19.48 -14.97 0.16
CA ILE A 482 20.27 -16.01 -0.50
C ILE A 482 19.68 -17.40 -0.23
N VAL A 483 19.34 -17.70 1.04
CA VAL A 483 18.76 -19.00 1.42
C VAL A 483 17.42 -19.23 0.70
N PHE A 484 16.55 -18.23 0.68
CA PHE A 484 15.27 -18.32 -0.02
C PHE A 484 15.44 -18.47 -1.54
N SER A 485 16.44 -17.82 -2.13
CA SER A 485 16.79 -17.97 -3.55
C SER A 485 17.26 -19.40 -3.88
N MET A 486 17.98 -20.03 -2.95
CA MET A 486 18.47 -21.40 -3.14
C MET A 486 17.41 -22.48 -2.84
N THR A 487 16.36 -22.14 -2.09
CA THR A 487 15.37 -23.09 -1.58
C THR A 487 13.96 -22.76 -2.05
N TYR A 488 13.27 -21.88 -1.32
CA TYR A 488 11.84 -21.61 -1.46
C TYR A 488 11.48 -20.97 -2.80
N TRP A 489 12.19 -19.91 -3.22
CA TRP A 489 11.90 -19.23 -4.48
C TRP A 489 12.27 -20.09 -5.71
N LYS A 490 13.32 -20.90 -5.57
CA LYS A 490 13.65 -21.90 -6.57
C LYS A 490 12.57 -22.99 -6.67
N TRP A 491 12.07 -23.46 -5.51
CA TRP A 491 10.98 -24.44 -5.48
C TRP A 491 9.69 -23.90 -6.10
N LEU A 492 9.41 -22.62 -5.96
CA LEU A 492 8.27 -21.95 -6.58
C LEU A 492 8.46 -21.67 -8.08
N GLY A 493 9.62 -21.97 -8.66
CA GLY A 493 9.91 -21.73 -10.07
C GLY A 493 10.20 -20.26 -10.42
N LEU A 494 10.55 -19.43 -9.41
CA LEU A 494 10.97 -18.05 -9.65
C LEU A 494 12.43 -17.97 -10.13
N LEU A 495 13.25 -18.99 -9.86
CA LEU A 495 14.69 -19.05 -10.16
C LEU A 495 15.06 -20.43 -10.71
#